data_f6b15e0420f58abd33aab6453a6aa16a
#
_entry.id   f6b15e0420f58abd33aab6453a6aa16a
#
_cell.length_a   1.000
_cell.length_b   1.000
_cell.length_c   1.000
_cell.angle_alpha   90.00
_cell.angle_beta   90.00
_cell.angle_gamma   90.00
#
_symmetry.space_group_name_H-M   'P 1'
#
loop_
_entity.id
_entity.type
_entity.pdbx_description
1 polymer ?
#
loop_
_entity_poly.entity_id
_entity_poly.type
_entity_poly.pdbx_seq_one_letter_code
_entity_poly.pdbx_strand_id
1 'polypeptide(L)'
;MCFPDENYDYDEMKDSVFLGAYEDEKCVGLAVLQPGFFRYLYLYDLKVCRAYRGQKIGALLMDKAREIALRQGYRGLYTQGQDNNVGACLFYLRYGFHIGGLDTEVYRGTRQEGKADILFYLDA
;
A
#
# COMPACT_ATOMS: atom_id res chain seq x y z
N MET A 1 1.57 20.39 -0.24
CA MET A 1 1.67 18.93 -0.05
C MET A 1 0.37 18.27 -0.43
N CYS A 2 0.42 17.15 -1.13
CA CYS A 2 -0.80 16.45 -1.58
C CYS A 2 -1.50 15.67 -0.45
N PHE A 3 -0.85 15.49 0.69
CA PHE A 3 -1.37 14.69 1.80
C PHE A 3 -1.31 15.48 3.11
N PRO A 4 -2.01 16.64 3.18
CA PRO A 4 -1.87 17.54 4.33
C PRO A 4 -2.43 16.97 5.64
N ASP A 5 -3.36 16.03 5.54
CA ASP A 5 -4.03 15.46 6.69
C ASP A 5 -3.38 14.17 7.20
N GLU A 6 -2.27 13.76 6.56
CA GLU A 6 -1.59 12.53 6.94
C GLU A 6 -0.55 12.81 8.01
N ASN A 7 -0.71 12.10 9.10
CA ASN A 7 0.14 12.25 10.27
C ASN A 7 0.73 10.90 10.61
N TYR A 8 1.97 10.67 10.20
CA TYR A 8 2.67 9.44 10.54
C TYR A 8 3.50 9.65 11.81
N ASP A 9 3.44 8.68 12.70
CA ASP A 9 4.36 8.64 13.83
C ASP A 9 5.66 8.00 13.37
N TYR A 10 6.61 8.82 12.94
CA TYR A 10 7.88 8.36 12.40
C TYR A 10 8.72 7.59 13.42
N ASP A 11 8.56 7.88 14.71
CA ASP A 11 9.27 7.14 15.76
C ASP A 11 8.78 5.69 15.85
N GLU A 12 7.46 5.48 15.74
CA GLU A 12 6.89 4.13 15.71
C GLU A 12 7.12 3.45 14.37
N MET A 13 7.37 4.22 13.32
CA MET A 13 7.53 3.73 11.95
C MET A 13 8.99 3.74 11.48
N LYS A 14 9.94 3.70 12.41
CA LYS A 14 11.37 3.80 12.07
C LYS A 14 11.88 2.67 11.18
N ASP A 15 11.23 1.50 11.19
CA ASP A 15 11.58 0.37 10.33
C ASP A 15 10.88 0.43 8.97
N SER A 16 10.08 1.47 8.74
CA SER A 16 9.35 1.65 7.49
C SER A 16 10.22 2.27 6.42
N VAL A 17 9.92 1.93 5.17
CA VAL A 17 10.53 2.56 4.00
C VAL A 17 9.49 3.45 3.35
N PHE A 18 9.84 4.72 3.17
CA PHE A 18 8.97 5.70 2.52
C PHE A 18 9.47 5.94 1.10
N LEU A 19 8.64 5.61 0.11
CA LEU A 19 8.94 5.84 -1.30
C LEU A 19 8.09 7.00 -1.79
N GLY A 20 8.75 8.07 -2.23
CA GLY A 20 8.07 9.23 -2.78
C GLY A 20 8.22 9.31 -4.29
N ALA A 21 7.14 9.66 -4.97
CA ALA A 21 7.17 10.05 -6.36
C ALA A 21 7.06 11.56 -6.44
N TYR A 22 7.96 12.19 -7.18
CA TYR A 22 8.04 13.64 -7.24
C TYR A 22 7.91 14.15 -8.66
N GLU A 23 7.18 15.25 -8.81
CA GLU A 23 7.22 16.07 -10.01
C GLU A 23 7.79 17.42 -9.58
N ASP A 24 8.97 17.75 -10.13
CA ASP A 24 9.80 18.87 -9.66
C ASP A 24 10.11 18.65 -8.17
N GLU A 25 9.68 19.55 -7.28
CA GLU A 25 9.92 19.39 -5.84
C GLU A 25 8.66 18.94 -5.09
N LYS A 26 7.58 18.65 -5.82
CA LYS A 26 6.30 18.30 -5.23
C LYS A 26 6.14 16.78 -5.13
N CYS A 27 5.84 16.29 -3.94
CA CYS A 27 5.52 14.88 -3.75
C CYS A 27 4.11 14.61 -4.26
N VAL A 28 4.00 13.78 -5.29
CA VAL A 28 2.72 13.47 -5.94
C VAL A 28 2.25 12.05 -5.68
N GLY A 29 3.09 11.24 -5.07
CA GLY A 29 2.74 9.87 -4.69
C GLY A 29 3.62 9.39 -3.56
N LEU A 30 3.10 8.47 -2.75
CA LEU A 30 3.79 7.93 -1.60
C LEU A 30 3.41 6.47 -1.40
N ALA A 31 4.40 5.63 -1.20
CA ALA A 31 4.21 4.26 -0.74
C ALA A 31 4.99 4.06 0.55
N VAL A 32 4.37 3.42 1.52
CA VAL A 32 5.00 3.10 2.80
C VAL A 32 5.09 1.59 2.93
N LEU A 33 6.31 1.09 3.12
CA LEU A 33 6.58 -0.33 3.26
C LEU A 33 7.04 -0.62 4.67
N GLN A 34 6.58 -1.73 5.23
CA GLN A 34 6.97 -2.17 6.58
C GLN A 34 7.39 -3.63 6.54
N PRO A 35 8.22 -4.08 7.50
CA PRO A 35 8.49 -5.50 7.63
C PRO A 35 7.18 -6.26 7.79
N GLY A 36 6.99 -7.27 6.97
CA GLY A 36 5.79 -8.09 7.01
C GLY A 36 6.01 -9.35 7.82
N PHE A 37 4.92 -10.08 8.04
CA PHE A 37 4.99 -11.41 8.61
C PHE A 37 5.40 -12.42 7.52
N PHE A 38 6.23 -13.38 7.88
CA PHE A 38 6.64 -14.45 6.96
C PHE A 38 7.42 -13.93 5.75
N ARG A 39 6.96 -14.20 4.54
CA ARG A 39 7.76 -14.04 3.33
C ARG A 39 7.40 -12.82 2.49
N TYR A 40 6.45 -11.99 2.94
CA TYR A 40 5.98 -10.85 2.17
C TYR A 40 6.25 -9.53 2.89
N LEU A 41 6.76 -8.56 2.15
CA LEU A 41 6.94 -7.20 2.64
C LEU A 41 5.57 -6.50 2.64
N TYR A 42 5.23 -5.86 3.75
CA TYR A 42 3.91 -5.26 3.91
C TYR A 42 3.87 -3.86 3.28
N LEU A 43 2.96 -3.68 2.33
CA LEU A 43 2.61 -2.36 1.83
C LEU A 43 1.58 -1.75 2.79
N TYR A 44 2.09 -0.89 3.67
CA TYR A 44 1.26 -0.27 4.70
C TYR A 44 0.31 0.77 4.12
N ASP A 45 0.78 1.58 3.15
CA ASP A 45 -0.01 2.65 2.56
C ASP A 45 0.48 2.96 1.15
N LEU A 46 -0.47 3.34 0.30
CA LEU A 46 -0.18 3.79 -1.06
C LEU A 46 -1.12 4.94 -1.37
N LYS A 47 -0.55 6.09 -1.71
CA LYS A 47 -1.32 7.29 -2.03
C LYS A 47 -0.79 7.95 -3.29
N VAL A 48 -1.69 8.45 -4.11
CA VAL A 48 -1.36 9.25 -5.28
C VAL A 48 -2.28 10.47 -5.27
N CYS A 49 -1.69 11.65 -5.46
CA CYS A 49 -2.48 12.88 -5.57
C CYS A 49 -3.53 12.74 -6.65
N ARG A 50 -4.75 13.19 -6.36
CA ARG A 50 -5.87 13.06 -7.29
C ARG A 50 -5.54 13.61 -8.68
N ALA A 51 -4.86 14.76 -8.75
CA ALA A 51 -4.51 15.41 -10.02
C ALA A 51 -3.54 14.56 -10.87
N TYR A 52 -2.86 13.59 -10.26
CA TYR A 52 -1.86 12.76 -10.94
C TYR A 52 -2.31 11.31 -11.11
N ARG A 53 -3.53 10.99 -10.73
CA ARG A 53 -4.08 9.64 -10.94
C ARG A 53 -4.25 9.40 -12.44
N GLY A 54 -4.05 8.15 -12.85
CA GLY A 54 -4.10 7.79 -14.25
C GLY A 54 -2.79 7.98 -15.00
N GLN A 55 -1.74 8.50 -14.33
CA GLN A 55 -0.41 8.69 -14.92
C GLN A 55 0.56 7.58 -14.54
N LYS A 56 0.04 6.45 -14.06
CA LYS A 56 0.82 5.25 -13.72
C LYS A 56 1.80 5.45 -12.54
N ILE A 57 1.62 6.49 -11.75
CA ILE A 57 2.48 6.75 -10.59
C ILE A 57 2.39 5.62 -9.57
N GLY A 58 1.18 5.12 -9.30
CA GLY A 58 0.99 3.98 -8.42
C GLY A 58 1.75 2.75 -8.89
N ALA A 59 1.70 2.46 -10.20
CA ALA A 59 2.41 1.32 -10.76
C ALA A 59 3.93 1.49 -10.65
N LEU A 60 4.45 2.70 -10.86
CA LEU A 60 5.88 2.97 -10.69
C LEU A 60 6.32 2.77 -9.24
N LEU A 61 5.50 3.20 -8.28
CA LEU A 61 5.78 2.98 -6.87
C LEU A 61 5.77 1.49 -6.54
N MET A 62 4.84 0.74 -7.10
CA MET A 62 4.78 -0.72 -6.90
C MET A 62 5.97 -1.43 -7.55
N ASP A 63 6.41 -1.00 -8.72
CA ASP A 63 7.61 -1.55 -9.35
C ASP A 63 8.82 -1.40 -8.42
N LYS A 64 8.97 -0.24 -7.81
CA LYS A 64 10.07 0.01 -6.88
C LYS A 64 9.91 -0.78 -5.59
N ALA A 65 8.69 -0.91 -5.10
CA ALA A 65 8.42 -1.71 -3.90
C ALA A 65 8.77 -3.18 -4.11
N ARG A 66 8.47 -3.73 -5.28
CA ARG A 66 8.83 -5.11 -5.64
C ARG A 66 10.34 -5.29 -5.64
N GLU A 67 11.06 -4.35 -6.23
CA GLU A 67 12.50 -4.37 -6.26
C GLU A 67 13.09 -4.38 -4.85
N ILE A 68 12.56 -3.55 -3.97
CA ILE A 68 12.99 -3.48 -2.57
C ILE A 68 12.68 -4.81 -1.85
N ALA A 69 11.50 -5.37 -2.07
CA ALA A 69 11.11 -6.65 -1.47
C ALA A 69 12.10 -7.75 -1.84
N LEU A 70 12.42 -7.88 -3.13
CA LEU A 70 13.39 -8.88 -3.58
C LEU A 70 14.77 -8.63 -3.00
N ARG A 71 15.21 -7.38 -2.96
CA ARG A 71 16.52 -7.01 -2.43
C ARG A 71 16.66 -7.35 -0.95
N GLN A 72 15.56 -7.26 -0.20
CA GLN A 72 15.53 -7.57 1.23
C GLN A 72 15.22 -9.04 1.51
N GLY A 73 15.10 -9.87 0.49
CA GLY A 73 14.89 -11.30 0.65
C GLY A 73 13.43 -11.73 0.82
N TYR A 74 12.48 -10.84 0.56
CA TYR A 74 11.07 -11.20 0.58
C TYR A 74 10.66 -11.86 -0.73
N ARG A 75 9.60 -12.66 -0.68
CA ARG A 75 9.02 -13.28 -1.86
C ARG A 75 8.25 -12.27 -2.71
N GLY A 76 7.68 -11.26 -2.09
CA GLY A 76 6.90 -10.24 -2.77
C GLY A 76 6.26 -9.28 -1.80
N LEU A 77 5.11 -8.77 -2.17
CA LEU A 77 4.35 -7.77 -1.43
C LEU A 77 3.04 -8.35 -0.92
N TYR A 78 2.60 -7.82 0.21
CA TYR A 78 1.30 -8.13 0.80
C TYR A 78 0.66 -6.82 1.23
N THR A 79 -0.65 -6.69 1.03
CA THR A 79 -1.39 -5.53 1.49
C THR A 79 -2.84 -5.88 1.77
N GLN A 80 -3.56 -4.91 2.31
CA GLN A 80 -4.97 -5.03 2.63
C GLN A 80 -5.74 -3.92 1.95
N GLY A 81 -6.92 -4.24 1.43
CA GLY A 81 -7.85 -3.25 0.90
C GLY A 81 -9.19 -3.41 1.57
N GLN A 82 -9.74 -2.32 2.11
CA GLN A 82 -11.08 -2.35 2.67
C GLN A 82 -12.10 -2.61 1.55
N ASP A 83 -13.09 -3.47 1.81
CA ASP A 83 -14.02 -3.95 0.78
C ASP A 83 -14.85 -2.83 0.13
N ASN A 84 -15.01 -1.70 0.83
CA ASN A 84 -15.71 -0.54 0.28
C ASN A 84 -14.77 0.40 -0.51
N ASN A 85 -13.47 0.15 -0.50
CA ASN A 85 -12.51 0.94 -1.29
C ASN A 85 -12.27 0.25 -2.64
N VAL A 86 -13.25 0.36 -3.52
CA VAL A 86 -13.23 -0.33 -4.80
C VAL A 86 -12.05 0.12 -5.67
N GLY A 87 -11.73 1.42 -5.64
CA GLY A 87 -10.63 1.96 -6.43
C GLY A 87 -9.29 1.33 -6.09
N ALA A 88 -8.99 1.21 -4.78
CA ALA A 88 -7.75 0.58 -4.34
C ALA A 88 -7.72 -0.91 -4.70
N CYS A 89 -8.81 -1.62 -4.44
CA CYS A 89 -8.90 -3.05 -4.74
C CYS A 89 -8.71 -3.32 -6.24
N LEU A 90 -9.34 -2.52 -7.09
CA LEU A 90 -9.18 -2.65 -8.54
C LEU A 90 -7.74 -2.34 -8.97
N PHE A 91 -7.12 -1.34 -8.37
CA PHE A 91 -5.73 -1.04 -8.67
C PHE A 91 -4.83 -2.25 -8.36
N TYR A 92 -4.99 -2.86 -7.19
CA TYR A 92 -4.18 -4.01 -6.83
C TYR A 92 -4.38 -5.18 -7.80
N LEU A 93 -5.62 -5.48 -8.14
CA LEU A 93 -5.92 -6.56 -9.08
C LEU A 93 -5.35 -6.27 -10.47
N ARG A 94 -5.48 -5.04 -10.96
CA ARG A 94 -4.94 -4.66 -12.27
C ARG A 94 -3.43 -4.69 -12.30
N TYR A 95 -2.80 -4.33 -11.18
CA TYR A 95 -1.34 -4.37 -11.11
C TYR A 95 -0.82 -5.80 -11.12
N GLY A 96 -1.59 -6.75 -10.63
CA GLY A 96 -1.20 -8.15 -10.65
C GLY A 96 -1.29 -8.86 -9.30
N PHE A 97 -1.76 -8.17 -8.27
CA PHE A 97 -2.01 -8.82 -6.98
C PHE A 97 -3.14 -9.83 -7.12
N HIS A 98 -3.07 -10.89 -6.34
CA HIS A 98 -4.17 -11.85 -6.24
C HIS A 98 -4.74 -11.82 -4.81
N ILE A 99 -6.00 -12.21 -4.69
CA ILE A 99 -6.67 -12.26 -3.40
C ILE A 99 -6.24 -13.53 -2.68
N GLY A 100 -5.71 -13.36 -1.46
CA GLY A 100 -5.29 -14.46 -0.62
C GLY A 100 -6.20 -14.73 0.57
N GLY A 101 -7.11 -13.81 0.88
CA GLY A 101 -8.00 -13.98 2.00
C GLY A 101 -8.93 -12.82 2.21
N LEU A 102 -9.83 -13.00 3.19
CA LEU A 102 -10.81 -11.99 3.58
C LEU A 102 -10.89 -11.97 5.11
N ASP A 103 -10.71 -10.80 5.69
CA ASP A 103 -10.83 -10.61 7.14
C ASP A 103 -12.11 -9.85 7.42
N THR A 104 -13.12 -10.53 7.96
CA THR A 104 -14.43 -9.96 8.26
C THR A 104 -14.52 -9.45 9.69
N GLU A 105 -13.47 -9.63 10.49
CA GLU A 105 -13.51 -9.37 11.94
C GLU A 105 -12.63 -8.21 12.38
N VAL A 106 -11.76 -7.72 11.50
CA VAL A 106 -10.74 -6.73 11.85
C VAL A 106 -11.35 -5.42 12.36
N TYR A 107 -12.55 -5.06 11.87
CA TYR A 107 -13.20 -3.79 12.23
C TYR A 107 -14.23 -3.91 13.34
N ARG A 108 -14.42 -5.09 13.94
CA ARG A 108 -15.38 -5.27 15.03
C ARG A 108 -15.04 -4.35 16.20
N GLY A 109 -16.07 -3.68 16.73
CA GLY A 109 -15.89 -2.72 17.82
C GLY A 109 -15.33 -1.38 17.41
N THR A 110 -15.14 -1.14 16.11
CA THR A 110 -14.68 0.14 15.59
C THR A 110 -15.78 0.86 14.82
N ARG A 111 -15.51 2.10 14.40
CA ARG A 111 -16.46 2.86 13.56
C ARG A 111 -16.66 2.23 12.19
N GLN A 112 -15.76 1.34 11.80
CA GLN A 112 -15.79 0.66 10.51
C GLN A 112 -16.47 -0.70 10.59
N GLU A 113 -17.10 -1.03 11.72
CA GLU A 113 -17.75 -2.32 11.91
C GLU A 113 -18.72 -2.61 10.76
N GLY A 114 -18.72 -3.86 10.31
CA GLY A 114 -19.49 -4.28 9.14
C GLY A 114 -18.71 -4.30 7.85
N LYS A 115 -17.51 -3.71 7.84
CA LYS A 115 -16.61 -3.75 6.69
C LYS A 115 -15.62 -4.90 6.85
N ALA A 116 -14.95 -5.24 5.75
CA ALA A 116 -13.97 -6.31 5.73
C ALA A 116 -12.71 -5.85 5.02
N ASP A 117 -11.57 -6.46 5.34
CA ASP A 117 -10.34 -6.30 4.60
C ASP A 117 -10.15 -7.46 3.64
N ILE A 118 -9.83 -7.14 2.41
CA ILE A 118 -9.41 -8.11 1.41
C ILE A 118 -7.88 -8.17 1.47
N LEU A 119 -7.33 -9.37 1.55
CA LEU A 119 -5.90 -9.59 1.63
C LEU A 119 -5.34 -9.86 0.24
N PHE A 120 -4.37 -9.02 -0.17
CA PHE A 120 -3.77 -9.08 -1.50
C PHE A 120 -2.31 -9.48 -1.40
N TYR A 121 -1.89 -10.35 -2.31
CA TYR A 121 -0.51 -10.85 -2.39
C TYR A 121 0.02 -10.70 -3.80
N LEU A 122 1.30 -10.38 -3.91
CA LEU A 122 1.98 -10.27 -5.20
C LEU A 122 3.36 -10.90 -5.07
N ASP A 123 3.61 -11.95 -5.83
CA ASP A 123 4.96 -12.51 -5.93
C ASP A 123 5.80 -11.61 -6.84
N ALA A 124 6.96 -11.25 -6.37
CA ALA A 124 7.83 -10.34 -7.10
C ALA A 124 8.73 -11.08 -8.09
#